data_4799c2a4d3ec7433e33ffd926c360696
#
_entry.id   4799c2a4d3ec7433e33ffd926c360696
#
_cell.length_a   1.000
_cell.length_b   1.000
_cell.length_c   1.000
_cell.angle_alpha   90.00
_cell.angle_beta   90.00
_cell.angle_gamma   90.00
#
_symmetry.space_group_name_H-M   'P 1'
#
loop_
_entity.id
_entity.type
_entity.pdbx_description
1 polymer ?
#
loop_
_entity_poly.entity_id
_entity_poly.type
_entity_poly.pdbx_seq_one_letter_code
_entity_poly.pdbx_strand_id
1 'polypeptide(L)'
;VYKRQALQHTRTFSDRFSIFNLKVETLSRFSTQKEKNQILKNLNTGETQILIATHSLFKKDIEFNNLGTLVIDEEQKFGVDQKEHLINKYPHIHLFSLSATPIPRTLQMSLLGLKDLSVIGTPPSNRISIRTYVQKYEPVSFLSAIKNEIARNGQIFIVVPRISHIPFVEGEIQKLNLDISYAVGHSKMKEKDIEDVFLSFTNGDIQCLISTNIIESGIDIKNANTLIIFNSNLFGLSQL
;
A
#
# COMPACT_ATOMS: atom_id res chain seq x y z
N VAL A 1 0.83 -4.70 -5.85
CA VAL A 1 0.67 -3.80 -4.69
C VAL A 1 -0.60 -4.10 -3.93
N TYR A 2 -1.77 -4.05 -4.53
CA TYR A 2 -3.07 -4.27 -3.85
C TYR A 2 -3.21 -5.61 -3.10
N LYS A 3 -2.57 -6.69 -3.59
CA LYS A 3 -2.58 -7.99 -2.90
C LYS A 3 -1.93 -7.88 -1.51
N ARG A 4 -0.82 -7.14 -1.41
CA ARG A 4 -0.09 -7.00 -0.14
C ARG A 4 -0.86 -6.17 0.87
N GLN A 5 -1.43 -5.06 0.44
CA GLN A 5 -2.35 -4.30 1.29
C GLN A 5 -3.49 -5.21 1.78
N ALA A 6 -4.13 -5.96 0.88
CA ALA A 6 -5.18 -6.88 1.27
C ALA A 6 -4.70 -7.94 2.27
N LEU A 7 -3.52 -8.53 2.07
CA LEU A 7 -2.93 -9.49 3.02
C LEU A 7 -2.55 -8.84 4.35
N GLN A 8 -2.00 -7.63 4.33
CA GLN A 8 -1.67 -6.88 5.53
C GLN A 8 -2.94 -6.54 6.32
N HIS A 9 -3.97 -6.04 5.65
CA HIS A 9 -5.27 -5.81 6.28
C HIS A 9 -5.87 -7.10 6.84
N THR A 10 -5.80 -8.20 6.10
CA THR A 10 -6.29 -9.49 6.58
C THR A 10 -5.61 -9.90 7.88
N ARG A 11 -4.29 -9.81 7.95
CA ARG A 11 -3.55 -10.12 9.19
C ARG A 11 -3.97 -9.21 10.33
N THR A 12 -3.97 -7.88 10.09
CA THR A 12 -4.35 -6.90 11.12
C THR A 12 -5.77 -7.12 11.62
N PHE A 13 -6.71 -7.39 10.73
CA PHE A 13 -8.10 -7.65 11.11
C PHE A 13 -8.24 -9.00 11.80
N SER A 14 -7.58 -10.06 11.31
CA SER A 14 -7.59 -11.37 11.97
C SER A 14 -7.05 -11.29 13.39
N ASP A 15 -5.93 -10.60 13.60
CA ASP A 15 -5.33 -10.43 14.93
C ASP A 15 -6.26 -9.66 15.87
N ARG A 16 -6.85 -8.55 15.39
CA ARG A 16 -7.72 -7.70 16.21
C ARG A 16 -9.08 -8.31 16.53
N PHE A 17 -9.63 -9.07 15.60
CA PHE A 17 -10.96 -9.66 15.74
C PHE A 17 -10.95 -11.13 16.21
N SER A 18 -9.77 -11.72 16.44
CA SER A 18 -9.62 -13.08 16.96
C SER A 18 -10.39 -13.31 18.27
N ILE A 19 -10.39 -12.31 19.15
CA ILE A 19 -11.10 -12.37 20.43
C ILE A 19 -12.63 -12.47 20.31
N PHE A 20 -13.16 -12.06 19.14
CA PHE A 20 -14.60 -12.10 18.84
C PHE A 20 -15.01 -13.33 18.00
N ASN A 21 -14.07 -14.22 17.69
CA ASN A 21 -14.27 -15.37 16.80
C ASN A 21 -14.83 -14.99 15.40
N LEU A 22 -14.50 -13.80 14.91
CA LEU A 22 -14.92 -13.37 13.58
C LEU A 22 -13.95 -13.89 12.52
N LYS A 23 -14.51 -14.54 11.50
CA LYS A 23 -13.73 -15.06 10.38
C LYS A 23 -13.44 -13.97 9.36
N VAL A 24 -12.15 -13.75 9.10
CA VAL A 24 -11.65 -12.80 8.10
C VAL A 24 -11.12 -13.57 6.91
N GLU A 25 -11.62 -13.29 5.71
CA GLU A 25 -11.15 -13.91 4.47
C GLU A 25 -10.68 -12.86 3.46
N THR A 26 -9.83 -13.29 2.52
CA THR A 26 -9.25 -12.41 1.50
C THR A 26 -9.62 -12.87 0.11
N LEU A 27 -10.21 -11.97 -0.68
CA LEU A 27 -10.53 -12.21 -2.08
C LEU A 27 -9.67 -11.31 -2.99
N SER A 28 -8.84 -11.92 -3.82
CA SER A 28 -8.00 -11.20 -4.76
C SER A 28 -8.01 -11.86 -6.14
N ARG A 29 -7.43 -11.19 -7.15
CA ARG A 29 -7.26 -11.78 -8.48
C ARG A 29 -6.40 -13.05 -8.49
N PHE A 30 -5.57 -13.24 -7.46
CA PHE A 30 -4.66 -14.38 -7.32
C PHE A 30 -5.28 -15.57 -6.57
N SER A 31 -6.44 -15.36 -5.95
CA SER A 31 -7.17 -16.47 -5.34
C SER A 31 -7.54 -17.48 -6.41
N THR A 32 -7.24 -18.75 -6.14
CA THR A 32 -7.62 -19.84 -7.05
C THR A 32 -9.14 -19.92 -7.21
N GLN A 33 -9.62 -20.56 -8.28
CA GLN A 33 -11.06 -20.69 -8.47
C GLN A 33 -11.73 -21.49 -7.35
N LYS A 34 -11.01 -22.47 -6.79
CA LYS A 34 -11.48 -23.26 -5.63
C LYS A 34 -11.63 -22.39 -4.39
N GLU A 35 -10.62 -21.57 -4.06
CA GLU A 35 -10.67 -20.63 -2.95
C GLU A 35 -11.80 -19.62 -3.13
N LYS A 36 -11.94 -19.04 -4.32
CA LYS A 36 -13.03 -18.10 -4.63
C LYS A 36 -14.40 -18.70 -4.38
N ASN A 37 -14.63 -19.92 -4.85
CA ASN A 37 -15.90 -20.60 -4.67
C ASN A 37 -16.17 -20.91 -3.18
N GLN A 38 -15.13 -21.27 -2.43
CA GLN A 38 -15.27 -21.52 -1.00
C GLN A 38 -15.59 -20.23 -0.23
N ILE A 39 -14.89 -19.13 -0.54
CA ILE A 39 -15.15 -17.82 0.08
C ILE A 39 -16.58 -17.36 -0.20
N LEU A 40 -17.04 -17.47 -1.45
CA LEU A 40 -18.41 -17.11 -1.81
C LEU A 40 -19.45 -17.96 -1.06
N LYS A 41 -19.19 -19.26 -0.92
CA LYS A 41 -20.06 -20.13 -0.12
C LYS A 41 -20.09 -19.67 1.35
N ASN A 42 -18.94 -19.42 1.96
CA ASN A 42 -18.84 -18.96 3.34
C ASN A 42 -19.51 -17.60 3.56
N LEU A 43 -19.46 -16.69 2.59
CA LEU A 43 -20.20 -15.42 2.62
C LEU A 43 -21.71 -15.63 2.63
N ASN A 44 -22.20 -16.54 1.79
CA ASN A 44 -23.64 -16.85 1.69
C ASN A 44 -24.17 -17.57 2.94
N THR A 45 -23.35 -18.40 3.57
CA THR A 45 -23.73 -19.09 4.83
C THR A 45 -23.54 -18.22 6.08
N GLY A 46 -22.91 -17.04 5.94
CA GLY A 46 -22.60 -16.17 7.08
C GLY A 46 -21.41 -16.62 7.93
N GLU A 47 -20.65 -17.62 7.47
CA GLU A 47 -19.42 -18.06 8.14
C GLU A 47 -18.31 -17.00 8.05
N THR A 48 -18.28 -16.21 6.96
CA THR A 48 -17.33 -15.11 6.79
C THR A 48 -18.02 -13.81 7.15
N GLN A 49 -17.57 -13.15 8.21
CA GLN A 49 -18.11 -11.87 8.66
C GLN A 49 -17.32 -10.68 8.09
N ILE A 50 -16.03 -10.86 7.77
CA ILE A 50 -15.19 -9.80 7.24
C ILE A 50 -14.50 -10.29 5.97
N LEU A 51 -14.76 -9.60 4.87
CA LEU A 51 -14.11 -9.86 3.58
C LEU A 51 -13.17 -8.71 3.23
N ILE A 52 -11.89 -8.99 3.10
CA ILE A 52 -10.90 -8.07 2.55
C ILE A 52 -10.74 -8.36 1.06
N ALA A 53 -11.01 -7.38 0.21
CA ALA A 53 -10.97 -7.61 -1.23
C ALA A 53 -10.25 -6.50 -1.98
N THR A 54 -9.69 -6.85 -3.14
CA THR A 54 -9.15 -5.89 -4.10
C THR A 54 -10.22 -5.54 -5.13
N HIS A 55 -9.88 -4.70 -6.12
CA HIS A 55 -10.77 -4.35 -7.26
C HIS A 55 -11.40 -5.56 -7.98
N SER A 56 -10.90 -6.77 -7.75
CA SER A 56 -11.46 -7.98 -8.30
C SER A 56 -12.89 -8.27 -7.83
N LEU A 57 -13.28 -7.69 -6.70
CA LEU A 57 -14.64 -7.77 -6.17
C LEU A 57 -15.68 -7.20 -7.15
N PHE A 58 -15.32 -6.09 -7.80
CA PHE A 58 -16.24 -5.38 -8.70
C PHE A 58 -16.41 -6.04 -10.08
N LYS A 59 -15.57 -7.01 -10.42
CA LYS A 59 -15.63 -7.71 -11.71
C LYS A 59 -16.57 -8.90 -11.75
N LYS A 60 -17.18 -9.26 -10.62
CA LYS A 60 -18.08 -10.41 -10.49
C LYS A 60 -19.35 -9.95 -9.79
N ASP A 61 -20.47 -10.48 -10.22
CA ASP A 61 -21.74 -10.35 -9.51
C ASP A 61 -21.69 -11.19 -8.21
N ILE A 62 -20.95 -10.65 -7.22
CA ILE A 62 -20.90 -11.25 -5.90
C ILE A 62 -22.15 -10.78 -5.15
N GLU A 63 -22.90 -11.75 -4.64
CA GLU A 63 -24.04 -11.49 -3.79
C GLU A 63 -23.63 -11.60 -2.33
N PHE A 64 -23.97 -10.59 -1.56
CA PHE A 64 -23.83 -10.57 -0.12
C PHE A 64 -25.21 -10.74 0.52
N ASN A 65 -25.36 -11.77 1.32
CA ASN A 65 -26.66 -12.04 1.96
C ASN A 65 -27.00 -10.97 3.02
N ASN A 66 -26.00 -10.48 3.74
CA ASN A 66 -26.22 -9.50 4.81
C ASN A 66 -25.03 -8.53 4.89
N LEU A 67 -24.87 -7.68 3.88
CA LEU A 67 -23.84 -6.65 3.86
C LEU A 67 -24.30 -5.45 4.69
N GLY A 68 -23.68 -5.23 5.86
CA GLY A 68 -23.98 -4.10 6.75
C GLY A 68 -23.05 -2.91 6.56
N THR A 69 -21.79 -3.16 6.22
CA THR A 69 -20.77 -2.10 6.12
C THR A 69 -19.84 -2.32 4.94
N LEU A 70 -19.58 -1.27 4.20
CA LEU A 70 -18.57 -1.22 3.13
C LEU A 70 -17.51 -0.18 3.47
N VAL A 71 -16.26 -0.62 3.56
CA VAL A 71 -15.10 0.28 3.76
C VAL A 71 -14.28 0.31 2.49
N ILE A 72 -14.06 1.49 1.94
CA ILE A 72 -13.25 1.73 0.74
C ILE A 72 -12.01 2.50 1.15
N ASP A 73 -10.85 1.84 1.13
CA ASP A 73 -9.55 2.48 1.37
C ASP A 73 -8.99 3.03 0.06
N GLU A 74 -8.34 4.20 0.13
CA GLU A 74 -7.79 4.91 -1.05
C GLU A 74 -8.90 5.16 -2.12
N GLU A 75 -10.00 5.77 -1.71
CA GLU A 75 -11.21 5.97 -2.54
C GLU A 75 -10.92 6.52 -3.93
N GLN A 76 -9.89 7.36 -4.08
CA GLN A 76 -9.47 7.97 -5.35
C GLN A 76 -9.01 6.95 -6.40
N LYS A 77 -8.67 5.73 -5.99
CA LYS A 77 -8.23 4.64 -6.88
C LYS A 77 -9.38 3.83 -7.47
N PHE A 78 -10.60 4.06 -7.00
CA PHE A 78 -11.80 3.35 -7.46
C PHE A 78 -12.63 4.20 -8.44
N GLY A 79 -13.08 3.57 -9.51
CA GLY A 79 -14.03 4.19 -10.45
C GLY A 79 -15.37 4.52 -9.80
N VAL A 80 -15.98 5.61 -10.24
CA VAL A 80 -17.29 6.06 -9.73
C VAL A 80 -18.34 5.00 -9.95
N ASP A 81 -18.44 4.47 -11.18
CA ASP A 81 -19.47 3.48 -11.58
C ASP A 81 -19.42 2.20 -10.74
N GLN A 82 -18.21 1.76 -10.35
CA GLN A 82 -18.03 0.56 -9.53
C GLN A 82 -18.58 0.74 -8.12
N LYS A 83 -18.40 1.92 -7.55
CA LYS A 83 -18.91 2.26 -6.22
C LYS A 83 -20.42 2.41 -6.24
N GLU A 84 -20.93 3.13 -7.22
CA GLU A 84 -22.38 3.37 -7.38
C GLU A 84 -23.14 2.06 -7.58
N HIS A 85 -22.56 1.12 -8.33
CA HIS A 85 -23.19 -0.20 -8.52
C HIS A 85 -23.42 -0.94 -7.19
N LEU A 86 -22.40 -0.97 -6.30
CA LEU A 86 -22.54 -1.62 -4.99
C LEU A 86 -23.52 -0.86 -4.07
N ILE A 87 -23.43 0.46 -4.04
CA ILE A 87 -24.30 1.28 -3.19
C ILE A 87 -25.76 1.12 -3.63
N ASN A 88 -26.03 1.13 -4.92
CA ASN A 88 -27.37 0.95 -5.45
C ASN A 88 -27.93 -0.46 -5.20
N LYS A 89 -27.05 -1.47 -5.24
CA LYS A 89 -27.44 -2.86 -4.94
C LYS A 89 -27.76 -3.07 -3.46
N TYR A 90 -27.10 -2.33 -2.57
CA TYR A 90 -27.24 -2.44 -1.12
C TYR A 90 -27.50 -1.07 -0.47
N PRO A 91 -28.69 -0.48 -0.61
CA PRO A 91 -28.94 0.91 -0.21
C PRO A 91 -28.91 1.19 1.30
N HIS A 92 -28.92 0.16 2.13
CA HIS A 92 -28.94 0.27 3.60
C HIS A 92 -27.57 0.07 4.26
N ILE A 93 -26.50 0.00 3.48
CA ILE A 93 -25.15 -0.20 4.03
C ILE A 93 -24.58 1.08 4.62
N HIS A 94 -23.77 0.93 5.66
CA HIS A 94 -22.88 1.99 6.12
C HIS A 94 -21.66 2.06 5.22
N LEU A 95 -21.44 3.19 4.56
CA LEU A 95 -20.31 3.42 3.67
C LEU A 95 -19.25 4.28 4.35
N PHE A 96 -18.03 3.76 4.46
CA PHE A 96 -16.85 4.49 4.89
C PHE A 96 -15.86 4.59 3.74
N SER A 97 -15.51 5.82 3.36
CA SER A 97 -14.48 6.09 2.38
C SER A 97 -13.26 6.71 3.07
N LEU A 98 -12.10 6.08 2.91
CA LEU A 98 -10.85 6.55 3.51
C LEU A 98 -9.93 7.12 2.42
N SER A 99 -9.26 8.21 2.71
CA SER A 99 -8.26 8.78 1.81
C SER A 99 -7.24 9.60 2.60
N ALA A 100 -5.96 9.45 2.27
CA ALA A 100 -4.90 10.33 2.76
C ALA A 100 -4.86 11.65 1.97
N THR A 101 -5.33 11.62 0.70
CA THR A 101 -5.35 12.75 -0.22
C THR A 101 -6.75 12.89 -0.83
N PRO A 102 -7.69 13.51 -0.12
CA PRO A 102 -9.07 13.61 -0.60
C PRO A 102 -9.13 14.37 -1.92
N ILE A 103 -9.83 13.79 -2.90
CA ILE A 103 -10.06 14.45 -4.18
C ILE A 103 -10.98 15.65 -3.96
N PRO A 104 -10.77 16.78 -4.68
CA PRO A 104 -11.61 17.97 -4.57
C PRO A 104 -13.12 17.69 -4.65
N ARG A 105 -13.54 16.71 -5.46
CA ARG A 105 -14.94 16.31 -5.59
C ARG A 105 -15.53 15.73 -4.30
N THR A 106 -14.81 14.82 -3.64
CA THR A 106 -15.24 14.23 -2.35
C THR A 106 -15.31 15.29 -1.27
N LEU A 107 -14.31 16.19 -1.23
CA LEU A 107 -14.30 17.34 -0.35
C LEU A 107 -15.47 18.30 -0.66
N GLN A 108 -15.73 18.56 -1.93
CA GLN A 108 -16.85 19.42 -2.36
C GLN A 108 -18.21 18.82 -1.98
N MET A 109 -18.41 17.52 -2.12
CA MET A 109 -19.64 16.85 -1.69
C MET A 109 -19.84 16.92 -0.18
N SER A 110 -18.76 16.86 0.60
CA SER A 110 -18.81 17.03 2.07
C SER A 110 -19.14 18.48 2.45
N LEU A 111 -18.56 19.45 1.78
CA LEU A 111 -18.88 20.89 1.98
C LEU A 111 -20.32 21.22 1.63
N LEU A 112 -20.93 20.49 0.71
CA LEU A 112 -22.35 20.62 0.35
C LEU A 112 -23.29 19.85 1.30
N GLY A 113 -22.75 19.22 2.36
CA GLY A 113 -23.55 18.45 3.32
C GLY A 113 -24.11 17.14 2.78
N LEU A 114 -23.61 16.67 1.62
CA LEU A 114 -24.04 15.41 1.00
C LEU A 114 -23.35 14.18 1.58
N LYS A 115 -22.22 14.38 2.29
CA LYS A 115 -21.47 13.34 3.00
C LYS A 115 -20.89 13.91 4.28
N ASP A 116 -20.95 13.15 5.34
CA ASP A 116 -20.23 13.47 6.58
C ASP A 116 -18.73 13.32 6.38
N LEU A 117 -17.94 14.23 6.95
CA LEU A 117 -16.50 14.22 6.89
C LEU A 117 -15.90 14.19 8.29
N SER A 118 -15.05 13.21 8.53
CA SER A 118 -14.23 13.15 9.75
C SER A 118 -12.75 13.27 9.39
N VAL A 119 -12.05 14.18 10.06
CA VAL A 119 -10.62 14.42 9.86
C VAL A 119 -9.83 13.85 11.03
N ILE A 120 -8.95 12.85 10.75
CA ILE A 120 -8.00 12.32 11.72
C ILE A 120 -6.72 13.16 11.62
N GLY A 121 -6.67 14.31 12.31
CA GLY A 121 -5.57 15.27 12.20
C GLY A 121 -4.48 15.10 13.26
N THR A 122 -4.73 14.36 14.34
CA THR A 122 -3.77 14.18 15.43
C THR A 122 -2.98 12.90 15.24
N PRO A 123 -1.65 12.95 15.03
CA PRO A 123 -0.83 11.76 14.94
C PRO A 123 -0.76 11.04 16.31
N PRO A 124 -0.49 9.72 16.32
CA PRO A 124 -0.22 8.99 17.57
C PRO A 124 0.93 9.64 18.36
N SER A 125 0.83 9.67 19.68
CA SER A 125 1.80 10.32 20.57
C SER A 125 3.24 9.80 20.45
N ASN A 126 3.39 8.55 19.99
CA ASN A 126 4.70 7.90 19.83
C ASN A 126 5.28 8.04 18.41
N ARG A 127 4.64 8.80 17.53
CA ARG A 127 5.14 8.98 16.16
C ARG A 127 6.23 10.04 16.14
N ILE A 128 7.46 9.60 15.86
CA ILE A 128 8.58 10.51 15.62
C ILE A 128 8.41 11.16 14.24
N SER A 129 8.58 12.48 14.18
CA SER A 129 8.53 13.21 12.92
C SER A 129 9.63 12.78 11.97
N ILE A 130 9.29 12.65 10.68
CA ILE A 130 10.26 12.35 9.62
C ILE A 130 11.16 13.58 9.45
N ARG A 131 12.47 13.36 9.45
CA ARG A 131 13.46 14.39 9.10
C ARG A 131 13.67 14.39 7.61
N THR A 132 13.26 15.46 6.96
CA THR A 132 13.37 15.60 5.49
C THR A 132 14.49 16.56 5.12
N TYR A 133 15.37 16.13 4.23
CA TYR A 133 16.45 16.94 3.67
C TYR A 133 16.21 17.13 2.17
N VAL A 134 16.17 18.38 1.72
CA VAL A 134 16.05 18.71 0.30
C VAL A 134 17.34 19.38 -0.13
N GLN A 135 18.11 18.70 -0.97
CA GLN A 135 19.43 19.17 -1.39
C GLN A 135 19.78 18.68 -2.80
N LYS A 136 20.81 19.27 -3.41
CA LYS A 136 21.40 18.72 -4.63
C LYS A 136 22.06 17.37 -4.30
N TYR A 137 22.13 16.49 -5.29
CA TYR A 137 22.83 15.23 -5.10
C TYR A 137 24.32 15.47 -4.76
N GLU A 138 24.76 14.89 -3.66
CA GLU A 138 26.13 14.87 -3.19
C GLU A 138 26.52 13.46 -2.76
N PRO A 139 27.61 12.88 -3.32
CA PRO A 139 28.03 11.52 -2.97
C PRO A 139 28.30 11.32 -1.47
N VAL A 140 28.80 12.34 -0.79
CA VAL A 140 29.09 12.29 0.67
C VAL A 140 27.81 12.16 1.48
N SER A 141 26.80 12.95 1.15
CA SER A 141 25.49 12.90 1.81
C SER A 141 24.79 11.56 1.56
N PHE A 142 24.87 11.06 0.34
CA PHE A 142 24.32 9.75 -0.03
C PHE A 142 24.98 8.61 0.75
N LEU A 143 26.32 8.59 0.79
CA LEU A 143 27.09 7.63 1.57
C LEU A 143 26.75 7.70 3.07
N SER A 144 26.65 8.90 3.62
CA SER A 144 26.33 9.11 5.04
C SER A 144 24.94 8.56 5.39
N ALA A 145 23.94 8.83 4.54
CA ALA A 145 22.59 8.31 4.74
C ALA A 145 22.55 6.77 4.75
N ILE A 146 23.25 6.15 3.82
CA ILE A 146 23.35 4.69 3.72
C ILE A 146 24.08 4.10 4.93
N LYS A 147 25.26 4.63 5.29
CA LYS A 147 26.03 4.14 6.45
C LYS A 147 25.26 4.24 7.75
N ASN A 148 24.58 5.36 7.97
CA ASN A 148 23.81 5.57 9.19
C ASN A 148 22.64 4.57 9.30
N GLU A 149 21.99 4.23 8.18
CA GLU A 149 20.92 3.26 8.18
C GLU A 149 21.41 1.84 8.44
N ILE A 150 22.49 1.43 7.78
CA ILE A 150 23.09 0.12 7.97
C ILE A 150 23.60 -0.05 9.41
N ALA A 151 24.25 0.99 9.98
CA ALA A 151 24.76 0.95 11.34
C ALA A 151 23.68 0.68 12.40
N ARG A 152 22.42 1.01 12.12
CA ARG A 152 21.28 0.72 13.00
C ARG A 152 20.47 -0.50 12.58
N ASN A 153 20.99 -1.33 11.67
CA ASN A 153 20.30 -2.49 11.08
C ASN A 153 18.95 -2.14 10.42
N GLY A 154 18.82 -0.93 9.91
CA GLY A 154 17.66 -0.50 9.17
C GLY A 154 17.78 -0.82 7.68
N GLN A 155 16.70 -0.55 6.95
CA GLN A 155 16.61 -0.75 5.51
C GLN A 155 16.45 0.58 4.78
N ILE A 156 16.95 0.62 3.56
CA ILE A 156 16.96 1.81 2.72
C ILE A 156 16.05 1.60 1.54
N PHE A 157 15.21 2.58 1.29
CA PHE A 157 14.38 2.59 0.11
C PHE A 157 14.80 3.75 -0.80
N ILE A 158 15.20 3.43 -2.04
CA ILE A 158 15.63 4.41 -3.02
C ILE A 158 14.63 4.46 -4.16
N VAL A 159 14.09 5.65 -4.42
CA VAL A 159 13.10 5.87 -5.47
C VAL A 159 13.70 6.73 -6.58
N VAL A 160 13.52 6.26 -7.80
CA VAL A 160 13.92 6.99 -9.02
C VAL A 160 12.71 7.21 -9.93
N PRO A 161 12.61 8.34 -10.67
CA PRO A 161 11.44 8.64 -11.48
C PRO A 161 11.32 7.76 -12.74
N ARG A 162 12.42 7.20 -13.23
CA ARG A 162 12.47 6.39 -14.46
C ARG A 162 13.41 5.21 -14.32
N ILE A 163 13.10 4.13 -15.03
CA ILE A 163 13.95 2.91 -15.09
C ILE A 163 15.38 3.25 -15.56
N SER A 164 15.53 4.21 -16.49
CA SER A 164 16.84 4.63 -16.99
C SER A 164 17.76 5.27 -15.93
N HIS A 165 17.24 5.66 -14.77
CA HIS A 165 18.04 6.19 -13.67
C HIS A 165 18.55 5.10 -12.71
N ILE A 166 18.05 3.88 -12.81
CA ILE A 166 18.44 2.76 -11.93
C ILE A 166 19.95 2.47 -12.06
N PRO A 167 20.54 2.34 -13.27
CA PRO A 167 21.96 2.05 -13.40
C PRO A 167 22.89 3.10 -12.77
N PHE A 168 22.48 4.36 -12.76
CA PHE A 168 23.22 5.41 -12.07
C PHE A 168 23.27 5.12 -10.55
N VAL A 169 22.12 4.80 -9.94
CA VAL A 169 22.05 4.53 -8.50
C VAL A 169 22.81 3.26 -8.13
N GLU A 170 22.71 2.21 -8.94
CA GLU A 170 23.49 0.99 -8.75
C GLU A 170 25.00 1.27 -8.80
N GLY A 171 25.45 2.08 -9.77
CA GLY A 171 26.84 2.51 -9.88
C GLY A 171 27.30 3.32 -8.66
N GLU A 172 26.45 4.17 -8.11
CA GLU A 172 26.77 4.92 -6.88
C GLU A 172 26.85 3.99 -5.66
N ILE A 173 25.97 3.00 -5.52
CA ILE A 173 26.06 2.01 -4.44
C ILE A 173 27.34 1.17 -4.56
N GLN A 174 27.69 0.72 -5.76
CA GLN A 174 28.91 -0.06 -5.99
C GLN A 174 30.18 0.72 -5.64
N LYS A 175 30.23 2.03 -5.93
CA LYS A 175 31.36 2.90 -5.56
C LYS A 175 31.56 3.03 -4.06
N LEU A 176 30.54 2.76 -3.25
CA LEU A 176 30.66 2.84 -1.79
C LEU A 176 31.55 1.76 -1.20
N ASN A 177 31.84 0.68 -1.93
CA ASN A 177 32.57 -0.50 -1.47
C ASN A 177 32.07 -1.04 -0.12
N LEU A 178 30.76 -0.96 0.11
CA LEU A 178 30.07 -1.51 1.27
C LEU A 178 29.43 -2.83 0.88
N ASP A 179 29.48 -3.81 1.77
CA ASP A 179 28.76 -5.08 1.60
C ASP A 179 27.26 -4.85 1.90
N ILE A 180 26.54 -4.39 0.88
CA ILE A 180 25.12 -4.07 0.98
C ILE A 180 24.34 -5.00 0.04
N SER A 181 23.45 -5.79 0.60
CA SER A 181 22.49 -6.53 -0.21
C SER A 181 21.44 -5.57 -0.78
N TYR A 182 21.36 -5.48 -2.10
CA TYR A 182 20.33 -4.67 -2.74
C TYR A 182 19.58 -5.42 -3.84
N ALA A 183 18.37 -4.97 -4.11
CA ALA A 183 17.57 -5.43 -5.23
C ALA A 183 16.89 -4.27 -5.95
N VAL A 184 16.47 -4.54 -7.18
CA VAL A 184 15.80 -3.58 -8.05
C VAL A 184 14.37 -4.02 -8.30
N GLY A 185 13.42 -3.08 -8.25
CA GLY A 185 12.02 -3.29 -8.57
C GLY A 185 11.49 -2.26 -9.56
N HIS A 186 10.96 -2.67 -10.72
CA HIS A 186 10.40 -1.75 -11.70
C HIS A 186 9.28 -2.38 -12.55
N SER A 187 8.45 -1.53 -13.17
CA SER A 187 7.21 -1.93 -13.89
C SER A 187 7.39 -2.88 -15.08
N LYS A 188 8.61 -2.98 -15.65
CA LYS A 188 8.90 -3.90 -16.74
C LYS A 188 9.25 -5.32 -16.30
N MET A 189 9.44 -5.54 -15.00
CA MET A 189 9.65 -6.88 -14.44
C MET A 189 8.36 -7.68 -14.45
N LYS A 190 8.49 -9.01 -14.47
CA LYS A 190 7.34 -9.89 -14.28
C LYS A 190 6.78 -9.68 -12.87
N GLU A 191 5.47 -9.74 -12.74
CA GLU A 191 4.77 -9.49 -11.48
C GLU A 191 5.26 -10.37 -10.33
N LYS A 192 5.57 -11.64 -10.64
CA LYS A 192 6.13 -12.58 -9.67
C LYS A 192 7.49 -12.12 -9.15
N ASP A 193 8.39 -11.70 -10.04
CA ASP A 193 9.74 -11.25 -9.66
C ASP A 193 9.68 -10.00 -8.78
N ILE A 194 8.76 -9.09 -9.08
CA ILE A 194 8.50 -7.92 -8.22
C ILE A 194 8.00 -8.36 -6.85
N GLU A 195 7.09 -9.34 -6.78
CA GLU A 195 6.60 -9.87 -5.51
C GLU A 195 7.73 -10.49 -4.68
N ASP A 196 8.58 -11.29 -5.30
CA ASP A 196 9.69 -11.94 -4.62
C ASP A 196 10.70 -10.93 -4.07
N VAL A 197 11.08 -9.92 -4.85
CA VAL A 197 11.96 -8.82 -4.40
C VAL A 197 11.36 -8.08 -3.20
N PHE A 198 10.07 -7.79 -3.24
CA PHE A 198 9.42 -7.10 -2.13
C PHE A 198 9.27 -7.97 -0.88
N LEU A 199 9.01 -9.26 -1.04
CA LEU A 199 8.98 -10.18 0.09
C LEU A 199 10.33 -10.22 0.78
N SER A 200 11.40 -10.40 0.02
CA SER A 200 12.76 -10.40 0.55
C SER A 200 13.11 -9.07 1.24
N PHE A 201 12.69 -7.94 0.69
CA PHE A 201 12.88 -6.64 1.35
C PHE A 201 12.05 -6.51 2.63
N THR A 202 10.80 -6.92 2.62
CA THR A 202 9.93 -6.85 3.82
C THR A 202 10.39 -7.80 4.93
N ASN A 203 10.96 -8.94 4.57
CA ASN A 203 11.52 -9.91 5.53
C ASN A 203 12.87 -9.47 6.11
N GLY A 204 13.54 -8.49 5.50
CA GLY A 204 14.85 -8.03 5.92
C GLY A 204 16.03 -8.75 5.24
N ASP A 205 15.77 -9.64 4.26
CA ASP A 205 16.81 -10.35 3.51
C ASP A 205 17.62 -9.40 2.61
N ILE A 206 17.04 -8.26 2.26
CA ILE A 206 17.61 -7.21 1.42
C ILE A 206 17.64 -5.91 2.21
N GLN A 207 18.80 -5.26 2.26
CA GLN A 207 19.02 -4.01 2.98
C GLN A 207 18.61 -2.77 2.18
N CYS A 208 18.73 -2.81 0.86
CA CYS A 208 18.43 -1.67 0.01
C CYS A 208 17.52 -2.07 -1.16
N LEU A 209 16.41 -1.37 -1.32
CA LEU A 209 15.53 -1.55 -2.47
C LEU A 209 15.56 -0.30 -3.35
N ILE A 210 15.99 -0.47 -4.60
CA ILE A 210 15.94 0.57 -5.63
C ILE A 210 14.69 0.35 -6.46
N SER A 211 13.84 1.36 -6.57
CA SER A 211 12.59 1.19 -7.31
C SER A 211 12.19 2.45 -8.08
N THR A 212 11.41 2.24 -9.12
CA THR A 212 10.61 3.32 -9.70
C THR A 212 9.32 3.48 -8.89
N ASN A 213 8.43 4.38 -9.31
CA ASN A 213 7.15 4.70 -8.64
C ASN A 213 6.13 3.51 -8.62
N ILE A 214 6.61 2.28 -8.38
CA ILE A 214 5.76 1.08 -8.27
C ILE A 214 5.23 0.90 -6.85
N ILE A 215 5.87 1.54 -5.88
CA ILE A 215 5.46 1.45 -4.48
C ILE A 215 4.40 2.51 -4.25
N GLU A 216 3.19 2.06 -4.34
CA GLU A 216 2.03 2.85 -3.98
C GLU A 216 1.91 2.93 -2.44
N SER A 217 1.23 3.97 -1.97
CA SER A 217 0.85 4.18 -0.57
C SER A 217 0.23 2.92 0.07
N GLY A 218 0.39 2.76 1.37
CA GLY A 218 -0.30 1.73 2.16
C GLY A 218 0.47 0.44 2.42
N ILE A 219 1.78 0.37 2.10
CA ILE A 219 2.63 -0.75 2.52
C ILE A 219 3.46 -0.31 3.74
N ASP A 220 3.32 -1.03 4.84
CA ASP A 220 4.14 -0.84 6.03
C ASP A 220 5.38 -1.73 5.97
N ILE A 221 6.57 -1.12 5.95
CA ILE A 221 7.86 -1.80 6.01
C ILE A 221 8.59 -1.30 7.25
N LYS A 222 8.49 -2.06 8.33
CA LYS A 222 8.90 -1.64 9.68
C LYS A 222 10.33 -1.14 9.79
N ASN A 223 11.26 -1.71 9.01
CA ASN A 223 12.68 -1.40 9.09
C ASN A 223 13.17 -0.43 8.02
N ALA A 224 12.34 -0.04 7.05
CA ALA A 224 12.70 0.92 6.00
C ALA A 224 12.56 2.36 6.53
N ASN A 225 13.54 2.79 7.32
CA ASN A 225 13.50 4.09 8.00
C ASN A 225 14.19 5.21 7.20
N THR A 226 14.93 4.89 6.15
CA THR A 226 15.55 5.87 5.25
C THR A 226 14.97 5.74 3.85
N LEU A 227 14.37 6.84 3.36
CA LEU A 227 13.89 6.99 2.00
C LEU A 227 14.75 8.01 1.27
N ILE A 228 15.30 7.63 0.12
CA ILE A 228 16.07 8.52 -0.76
C ILE A 228 15.32 8.67 -2.08
N ILE A 229 14.98 9.89 -2.44
CA ILE A 229 14.26 10.19 -3.69
C ILE A 229 15.18 10.95 -4.63
N PHE A 230 15.58 10.34 -5.72
CA PHE A 230 16.35 11.00 -6.76
C PHE A 230 15.45 11.81 -7.70
N ASN A 231 15.93 13.00 -8.09
CA ASN A 231 15.19 13.88 -9.03
C ASN A 231 13.74 14.10 -8.60
N SER A 232 13.53 14.46 -7.35
CA SER A 232 12.21 14.68 -6.74
C SER A 232 11.34 15.66 -7.51
N ASN A 233 11.94 16.59 -8.26
CA ASN A 233 11.27 17.53 -9.14
C ASN A 233 10.51 16.88 -10.33
N LEU A 234 10.77 15.62 -10.61
CA LEU A 234 10.07 14.86 -11.66
C LEU A 234 8.87 14.07 -11.12
N PHE A 235 8.61 14.15 -9.84
CA PHE A 235 7.42 13.55 -9.21
C PHE A 235 6.32 14.59 -9.02
N GLY A 236 5.07 14.16 -9.12
CA GLY A 236 3.95 14.99 -8.74
C GLY A 236 3.85 15.14 -7.21
N LEU A 237 3.25 16.23 -6.72
CA LEU A 237 3.07 16.47 -5.27
C LEU A 237 2.32 15.33 -4.56
N SER A 238 1.39 14.67 -5.23
CA SER A 238 0.67 13.52 -4.68
C SER A 238 1.49 12.23 -4.64
N GLN A 239 2.67 12.21 -5.26
CA GLN A 239 3.58 11.06 -5.29
C GLN A 239 4.70 11.18 -4.26
N LEU A 240 4.99 12.38 -3.80
CA LEU A 240 5.94 12.73 -2.74
C LEU A 240 5.27 12.75 -1.38
#